data_04e00023e386f96a82890ad02490ca0c
#
_entry.id   04e00023e386f96a82890ad02490ca0c
#
_cell.length_a   1.000
_cell.length_b   1.000
_cell.length_c   1.000
_cell.angle_alpha   90.00
_cell.angle_beta   90.00
_cell.angle_gamma   90.00
#
_symmetry.space_group_name_H-M   'P 1'
#
loop_
_entity.id
_entity.type
_entity.pdbx_description
1 polymer ?
#
loop_
_entity_poly.entity_id
_entity_poly.type
_entity_poly.pdbx_seq_one_letter_code
_entity_poly.pdbx_strand_id
1 'polypeptide(L)'
;MAHVAVVEGRPGIVGLLEGYPETGSLLNGLAQALLRTADGLSPGERELIATYVSSLNRCVFCTSSHAAAARHLLGEGETVDALVSGAAEPPVSPRLRALLEIAARVQQGGRAVGDDDVRAARAQGATDREIHDTVLIAAAFCMYNRYVDGLATWAPEDPAAYDEIGAHLAANGYRG
;
A
#
# COMPACT_ATOMS: atom_id res chain seq x y z
N MET A 1 11.52 -5.57 20.18
CA MET A 1 11.53 -7.05 19.92
C MET A 1 10.11 -7.42 19.53
N ALA A 2 9.94 -8.22 18.48
CA ALA A 2 8.60 -8.66 18.05
C ALA A 2 7.90 -9.47 19.15
N HIS A 3 6.56 -9.41 19.20
CA HIS A 3 5.76 -10.10 20.22
C HIS A 3 5.66 -11.62 20.00
N VAL A 4 6.04 -12.10 18.81
CA VAL A 4 6.05 -13.52 18.42
C VAL A 4 7.38 -13.87 17.77
N ALA A 5 7.66 -15.17 17.62
CA ALA A 5 8.80 -15.62 16.84
C ALA A 5 8.64 -15.21 15.39
N VAL A 6 9.68 -14.62 14.82
CA VAL A 6 9.78 -14.23 13.40
C VAL A 6 11.09 -14.75 12.83
N VAL A 7 11.19 -14.85 11.52
CA VAL A 7 12.45 -15.23 10.88
C VAL A 7 13.51 -14.16 11.15
N GLU A 8 14.67 -14.58 11.68
CA GLU A 8 15.76 -13.67 12.03
C GLU A 8 16.27 -12.91 10.80
N GLY A 9 16.58 -11.62 10.99
CA GLY A 9 17.08 -10.76 9.92
C GLY A 9 16.03 -10.33 8.89
N ARG A 10 14.77 -10.78 9.00
CA ARG A 10 13.68 -10.40 8.10
C ARG A 10 12.83 -9.28 8.68
N PRO A 11 12.78 -8.08 8.05
CA PRO A 11 12.06 -6.93 8.59
C PRO A 11 10.55 -7.00 8.33
N GLY A 12 9.80 -6.30 9.17
CA GLY A 12 8.39 -6.04 9.00
C GLY A 12 7.56 -7.29 8.74
N ILE A 13 6.74 -7.24 7.72
CA ILE A 13 5.85 -8.34 7.35
C ILE A 13 6.62 -9.57 6.81
N VAL A 14 7.82 -9.37 6.24
CA VAL A 14 8.58 -10.47 5.61
C VAL A 14 8.88 -11.57 6.60
N GLY A 15 9.35 -11.21 7.81
CA GLY A 15 9.61 -12.18 8.87
C GLY A 15 8.39 -12.94 9.35
N LEU A 16 7.20 -12.31 9.26
CA LEU A 16 5.92 -12.95 9.59
C LEU A 16 5.47 -13.91 8.48
N LEU A 17 5.53 -13.48 7.22
CA LEU A 17 5.09 -14.29 6.09
C LEU A 17 5.93 -15.56 5.92
N GLU A 18 7.25 -15.44 6.12
CA GLU A 18 8.17 -16.58 6.07
C GLU A 18 8.05 -17.48 7.30
N GLY A 19 7.78 -16.90 8.48
CA GLY A 19 7.64 -17.63 9.74
C GLY A 19 6.32 -18.40 9.87
N TYR A 20 5.28 -17.97 9.14
CA TYR A 20 3.93 -18.57 9.13
C TYR A 20 3.48 -18.83 7.69
N PRO A 21 4.10 -19.79 6.99
CA PRO A 21 3.94 -19.96 5.54
C PRO A 21 2.52 -20.34 5.11
N GLU A 22 1.72 -20.98 5.96
CA GLU A 22 0.34 -21.35 5.68
C GLU A 22 -0.58 -20.14 5.46
N THR A 23 -0.33 -19.03 6.15
CA THR A 23 -1.03 -17.76 5.94
C THR A 23 -0.22 -16.83 5.06
N GLY A 24 1.11 -16.86 5.17
CA GLY A 24 2.03 -16.01 4.44
C GLY A 24 1.90 -16.14 2.93
N SER A 25 1.80 -17.37 2.42
CA SER A 25 1.62 -17.62 0.98
C SER A 25 0.30 -17.05 0.44
N LEU A 26 -0.78 -17.12 1.23
CA LEU A 26 -2.08 -16.57 0.86
C LEU A 26 -2.05 -15.04 0.87
N LEU A 27 -1.40 -14.43 1.86
CA LEU A 27 -1.25 -12.98 1.96
C LEU A 27 -0.35 -12.42 0.84
N ASN A 28 0.74 -13.10 0.48
CA ASN A 28 1.54 -12.76 -0.69
C ASN A 28 0.74 -12.87 -1.99
N GLY A 29 -0.06 -13.94 -2.12
CA GLY A 29 -0.96 -14.13 -3.26
C GLY A 29 -1.99 -13.00 -3.38
N LEU A 30 -2.55 -12.55 -2.27
CA LEU A 30 -3.48 -11.42 -2.22
C LEU A 30 -2.77 -10.12 -2.63
N ALA A 31 -1.60 -9.82 -2.07
CA ALA A 31 -0.82 -8.63 -2.43
C ALA A 31 -0.45 -8.62 -3.92
N GLN A 32 -0.04 -9.76 -4.47
CA GLN A 32 0.23 -9.93 -5.90
C GLN A 32 -1.01 -9.63 -6.75
N ALA A 33 -2.16 -10.18 -6.39
CA ALA A 33 -3.41 -9.96 -7.12
C ALA A 33 -3.85 -8.49 -7.08
N LEU A 34 -3.73 -7.84 -5.92
CA LEU A 34 -4.14 -6.45 -5.72
C LEU A 34 -3.21 -5.44 -6.41
N LEU A 35 -1.89 -5.68 -6.35
CA LEU A 35 -0.91 -4.66 -6.71
C LEU A 35 -0.26 -4.89 -8.09
N ARG A 36 -0.46 -6.05 -8.72
CA ARG A 36 0.16 -6.41 -10.02
C ARG A 36 -0.85 -6.85 -11.08
N THR A 37 -2.14 -6.62 -10.85
CA THR A 37 -3.15 -6.81 -11.91
C THR A 37 -2.99 -5.75 -13.00
N ALA A 38 -3.22 -6.15 -14.27
CA ALA A 38 -3.02 -5.29 -15.44
C ALA A 38 -4.20 -4.35 -15.74
N ASP A 39 -5.39 -4.65 -15.22
CA ASP A 39 -6.62 -3.90 -15.52
C ASP A 39 -6.83 -2.70 -14.59
N GLY A 40 -7.32 -1.61 -15.13
CA GLY A 40 -7.68 -0.40 -14.39
C GLY A 40 -6.44 0.40 -13.95
N LEU A 41 -6.22 0.51 -12.64
CA LEU A 41 -5.07 1.23 -12.06
C LEU A 41 -3.74 0.61 -12.50
N SER A 42 -2.76 1.46 -12.83
CA SER A 42 -1.39 1.01 -13.05
C SER A 42 -0.77 0.45 -11.76
N PRO A 43 0.26 -0.42 -11.86
CA PRO A 43 0.98 -0.90 -10.67
C PRO A 43 1.51 0.22 -9.78
N GLY A 44 1.99 1.31 -10.37
CA GLY A 44 2.45 2.49 -9.62
C GLY A 44 1.32 3.18 -8.84
N GLU A 45 0.14 3.36 -9.44
CA GLU A 45 -1.04 3.92 -8.76
C GLU A 45 -1.53 3.01 -7.62
N ARG A 46 -1.47 1.69 -7.80
CA ARG A 46 -1.80 0.70 -6.77
C ARG A 46 -0.87 0.79 -5.56
N GLU A 47 0.43 0.93 -5.82
CA GLU A 47 1.43 1.16 -4.76
C GLU A 47 1.26 2.52 -4.09
N LEU A 48 0.85 3.58 -4.82
CA LEU A 48 0.51 4.87 -4.22
C LEU A 48 -0.67 4.77 -3.25
N ILE A 49 -1.73 4.04 -3.60
CA ILE A 49 -2.87 3.80 -2.70
C ILE A 49 -2.41 3.05 -1.45
N ALA A 50 -1.59 2.00 -1.63
CA ALA A 50 -1.01 1.23 -0.55
C ALA A 50 -0.14 2.09 0.38
N THR A 51 0.73 2.92 -0.19
CA THR A 51 1.57 3.89 0.52
C THR A 51 0.73 4.88 1.31
N TYR A 52 -0.27 5.48 0.67
CA TYR A 52 -1.12 6.48 1.29
C TYR A 52 -1.89 5.93 2.49
N VAL A 53 -2.53 4.77 2.36
CA VAL A 53 -3.22 4.12 3.47
C VAL A 53 -2.26 3.76 4.60
N SER A 54 -1.06 3.26 4.27
CA SER A 54 -0.04 2.92 5.25
C SER A 54 0.46 4.15 6.01
N SER A 55 0.61 5.30 5.34
CA SER A 55 0.99 6.57 5.98
C SER A 55 -0.10 7.07 6.93
N LEU A 56 -1.38 6.99 6.54
CA LEU A 56 -2.51 7.31 7.40
C LEU A 56 -2.60 6.40 8.64
N ASN A 57 -2.24 5.13 8.49
CA ASN A 57 -2.14 4.17 9.59
C ASN A 57 -0.84 4.34 10.41
N ARG A 58 0.13 5.15 9.96
CA ARG A 58 1.44 5.37 10.59
C ARG A 58 2.29 4.10 10.69
N CYS A 59 2.10 3.14 9.80
CA CYS A 59 2.94 1.95 9.72
C CYS A 59 4.23 2.27 8.96
N VAL A 60 5.34 2.46 9.67
CA VAL A 60 6.62 2.90 9.08
C VAL A 60 7.11 1.91 8.04
N PHE A 61 7.16 0.62 8.35
CA PHE A 61 7.65 -0.41 7.44
C PHE A 61 6.86 -0.42 6.12
N CYS A 62 5.52 -0.49 6.22
CA CYS A 62 4.68 -0.56 5.02
C CYS A 62 4.74 0.74 4.21
N THR A 63 4.68 1.91 4.87
CA THR A 63 4.80 3.19 4.17
C THR A 63 6.09 3.26 3.37
N SER A 64 7.23 2.98 3.99
CA SER A 64 8.54 3.11 3.36
C SER A 64 8.76 2.09 2.24
N SER A 65 8.35 0.84 2.43
CA SER A 65 8.50 -0.22 1.43
C SER A 65 7.65 0.04 0.17
N HIS A 66 6.38 0.41 0.36
CA HIS A 66 5.48 0.68 -0.77
C HIS A 66 5.75 2.02 -1.43
N ALA A 67 6.21 3.04 -0.68
CA ALA A 67 6.71 4.29 -1.24
C ALA A 67 7.91 4.05 -2.17
N ALA A 68 8.86 3.22 -1.76
CA ALA A 68 9.99 2.86 -2.60
C ALA A 68 9.54 2.10 -3.87
N ALA A 69 8.64 1.12 -3.74
CA ALA A 69 8.08 0.40 -4.88
C ALA A 69 7.33 1.34 -5.85
N ALA A 70 6.55 2.29 -5.32
CA ALA A 70 5.87 3.29 -6.12
C ALA A 70 6.84 4.17 -6.91
N ARG A 71 7.94 4.64 -6.28
CA ARG A 71 8.98 5.43 -6.99
C ARG A 71 9.59 4.67 -8.15
N HIS A 72 9.95 3.40 -7.96
CA HIS A 72 10.50 2.57 -9.03
C HIS A 72 9.49 2.34 -10.18
N LEU A 73 8.22 2.13 -9.87
CA LEU A 73 7.17 1.87 -10.87
C LEU A 73 6.71 3.12 -11.62
N LEU A 74 6.73 4.28 -10.97
CA LEU A 74 6.37 5.57 -11.58
C LEU A 74 7.55 6.21 -12.30
N GLY A 75 8.78 5.86 -11.93
CA GLY A 75 10.00 6.48 -12.45
C GLY A 75 10.22 7.90 -11.92
N GLU A 76 9.53 8.27 -10.81
CA GLU A 76 9.66 9.58 -10.17
C GLU A 76 9.31 9.49 -8.67
N GLY A 77 9.73 10.49 -7.89
CA GLY A 77 9.54 10.50 -6.43
C GLY A 77 8.65 11.64 -5.91
N GLU A 78 8.42 12.69 -6.70
CA GLU A 78 7.73 13.89 -6.25
C GLU A 78 6.31 13.61 -5.75
N THR A 79 5.54 12.82 -6.50
CA THR A 79 4.18 12.41 -6.13
C THR A 79 4.18 11.61 -4.83
N VAL A 80 5.12 10.67 -4.69
CA VAL A 80 5.23 9.81 -3.51
C VAL A 80 5.58 10.64 -2.29
N ASP A 81 6.56 11.53 -2.41
CA ASP A 81 7.02 12.40 -1.31
C ASP A 81 5.91 13.36 -0.86
N ALA A 82 5.15 13.93 -1.80
CA ALA A 82 4.01 14.77 -1.50
C ALA A 82 2.93 14.01 -0.71
N LEU A 83 2.60 12.79 -1.12
CA LEU A 83 1.62 11.95 -0.41
C LEU A 83 2.09 11.56 0.99
N VAL A 84 3.33 11.12 1.14
CA VAL A 84 3.89 10.70 2.44
C VAL A 84 4.03 11.88 3.40
N SER A 85 4.40 13.06 2.90
CA SER A 85 4.48 14.28 3.73
C SER A 85 3.11 14.87 4.10
N GLY A 86 2.03 14.36 3.52
CA GLY A 86 0.69 14.88 3.76
C GLY A 86 0.42 16.22 3.07
N ALA A 87 1.02 16.46 1.90
CA ALA A 87 0.76 17.67 1.13
C ALA A 87 -0.74 17.78 0.79
N ALA A 88 -1.29 18.99 0.95
CA ALA A 88 -2.72 19.25 0.70
C ALA A 88 -3.12 18.97 -0.75
N GLU A 89 -2.20 19.22 -1.69
CA GLU A 89 -2.41 19.02 -3.14
C GLU A 89 -1.24 18.24 -3.73
N PRO A 90 -1.21 16.89 -3.57
CA PRO A 90 -0.19 16.09 -4.23
C PRO A 90 -0.38 16.15 -5.76
N PRO A 91 0.72 16.06 -6.54
CA PRO A 91 0.68 16.18 -8.01
C PRO A 91 0.14 14.89 -8.66
N VAL A 92 -1.11 14.56 -8.41
CA VAL A 92 -1.82 13.41 -8.98
C VAL A 92 -2.96 13.88 -9.88
N SER A 93 -3.40 13.02 -10.81
CA SER A 93 -4.56 13.31 -11.64
C SER A 93 -5.82 13.51 -10.78
N PRO A 94 -6.81 14.31 -11.26
CA PRO A 94 -8.09 14.47 -10.55
C PRO A 94 -8.78 13.13 -10.25
N ARG A 95 -8.67 12.16 -11.17
CA ARG A 95 -9.20 10.80 -11.00
C ARG A 95 -8.51 10.09 -9.83
N LEU A 96 -7.19 10.07 -9.81
CA LEU A 96 -6.44 9.40 -8.72
C LEU A 96 -6.67 10.10 -7.38
N ARG A 97 -6.77 11.43 -7.37
CA ARG A 97 -7.11 12.20 -6.14
C ARG A 97 -8.43 11.73 -5.54
N ALA A 98 -9.49 11.62 -6.37
CA ALA A 98 -10.79 11.16 -5.90
C ALA A 98 -10.75 9.70 -5.39
N LEU A 99 -9.93 8.85 -5.99
CA LEU A 99 -9.72 7.48 -5.50
C LEU A 99 -8.94 7.46 -4.17
N LEU A 100 -7.95 8.32 -3.98
CA LEU A 100 -7.24 8.46 -2.70
C LEU A 100 -8.17 8.96 -1.58
N GLU A 101 -9.13 9.84 -1.88
CA GLU A 101 -10.17 10.23 -0.90
C GLU A 101 -11.00 9.01 -0.47
N ILE A 102 -11.42 8.16 -1.41
CA ILE A 102 -12.10 6.90 -1.08
C ILE A 102 -11.20 6.02 -0.19
N ALA A 103 -9.93 5.89 -0.53
CA ALA A 103 -8.97 5.11 0.27
C ALA A 103 -8.84 5.64 1.71
N ALA A 104 -8.80 6.98 1.88
CA ALA A 104 -8.79 7.62 3.19
C ALA A 104 -10.07 7.33 3.99
N ARG A 105 -11.25 7.33 3.33
CA ARG A 105 -12.51 6.93 3.99
C ARG A 105 -12.47 5.48 4.46
N VAL A 106 -11.99 4.56 3.61
CA VAL A 106 -11.84 3.15 3.98
C VAL A 106 -10.92 2.99 5.20
N GLN A 107 -9.83 3.77 5.25
CA GLN A 107 -8.89 3.74 6.38
C GLN A 107 -9.59 4.11 7.72
N GLN A 108 -10.51 5.07 7.69
CA GLN A 108 -11.32 5.44 8.86
C GLN A 108 -12.34 4.35 9.22
N GLY A 109 -12.90 3.70 8.20
CA GLY A 109 -13.88 2.63 8.33
C GLY A 109 -14.70 2.48 7.06
N GLY A 110 -15.01 1.24 6.65
CA GLY A 110 -15.70 0.99 5.37
C GLY A 110 -17.04 1.75 5.21
N ARG A 111 -17.73 2.03 6.31
CA ARG A 111 -18.99 2.81 6.29
C ARG A 111 -18.79 4.31 6.10
N ALA A 112 -17.56 4.80 6.16
CA ALA A 112 -17.23 6.20 5.91
C ALA A 112 -17.23 6.53 4.39
N VAL A 113 -17.17 5.53 3.52
CA VAL A 113 -17.35 5.71 2.08
C VAL A 113 -18.82 5.98 1.78
N GLY A 114 -19.11 7.19 1.33
CA GLY A 114 -20.47 7.62 0.99
C GLY A 114 -20.73 7.66 -0.52
N ASP A 115 -22.01 7.78 -0.90
CA ASP A 115 -22.40 7.92 -2.30
C ASP A 115 -21.77 9.13 -2.98
N ASP A 116 -21.48 10.19 -2.22
CA ASP A 116 -20.83 11.41 -2.74
C ASP A 116 -19.40 11.16 -3.15
N ASP A 117 -18.64 10.36 -2.37
CA ASP A 117 -17.26 10.01 -2.70
C ASP A 117 -17.22 9.20 -4.01
N VAL A 118 -18.12 8.22 -4.16
CA VAL A 118 -18.23 7.39 -5.36
C VAL A 118 -18.66 8.23 -6.58
N ARG A 119 -19.63 9.13 -6.42
CA ARG A 119 -20.05 10.04 -7.50
C ARG A 119 -18.93 10.97 -7.92
N ALA A 120 -18.18 11.53 -6.97
CA ALA A 120 -17.02 12.39 -7.26
C ALA A 120 -15.95 11.64 -8.05
N ALA A 121 -15.61 10.41 -7.66
CA ALA A 121 -14.64 9.60 -8.40
C ALA A 121 -15.11 9.29 -9.84
N ARG A 122 -16.37 8.89 -10.01
CA ARG A 122 -16.96 8.67 -11.34
C ARG A 122 -16.98 9.93 -12.20
N ALA A 123 -17.26 11.10 -11.62
CA ALA A 123 -17.23 12.38 -12.32
C ALA A 123 -15.82 12.74 -12.82
N GLN A 124 -14.77 12.21 -12.19
CA GLN A 124 -13.38 12.33 -12.64
C GLN A 124 -12.93 11.17 -13.55
N GLY A 125 -13.86 10.32 -14.00
CA GLY A 125 -13.60 9.25 -14.95
C GLY A 125 -13.14 7.92 -14.32
N ALA A 126 -13.26 7.76 -13.00
CA ALA A 126 -12.97 6.47 -12.36
C ALA A 126 -14.02 5.41 -12.76
N THR A 127 -13.54 4.25 -13.15
CA THR A 127 -14.36 3.08 -13.47
C THR A 127 -14.78 2.33 -12.20
N ASP A 128 -15.82 1.50 -12.31
CA ASP A 128 -16.23 0.62 -11.20
C ASP A 128 -15.10 -0.32 -10.76
N ARG A 129 -14.26 -0.76 -11.70
CA ARG A 129 -13.08 -1.58 -11.41
C ARG A 129 -12.07 -0.82 -10.57
N GLU A 130 -11.75 0.41 -10.90
CA GLU A 130 -10.79 1.22 -10.15
C GLU A 130 -11.31 1.57 -8.75
N ILE A 131 -12.60 1.87 -8.61
CA ILE A 131 -13.23 2.09 -7.30
C ILE A 131 -13.18 0.82 -6.46
N HIS A 132 -13.56 -0.34 -7.03
CA HIS A 132 -13.47 -1.64 -6.37
C HIS A 132 -12.05 -1.92 -5.89
N ASP A 133 -11.05 -1.81 -6.78
CA ASP A 133 -9.66 -2.10 -6.48
C ASP A 133 -9.11 -1.15 -5.40
N THR A 134 -9.47 0.14 -5.46
CA THR A 134 -9.09 1.13 -4.44
C THR A 134 -9.60 0.76 -3.06
N VAL A 135 -10.88 0.41 -2.94
CA VAL A 135 -11.49 0.00 -1.67
C VAL A 135 -10.82 -1.26 -1.14
N LEU A 136 -10.58 -2.25 -2.00
CA LEU A 136 -10.00 -3.52 -1.60
C LEU A 136 -8.52 -3.39 -1.22
N ILE A 137 -7.72 -2.60 -1.95
CA ILE A 137 -6.33 -2.28 -1.59
C ILE A 137 -6.31 -1.57 -0.23
N ALA A 138 -7.13 -0.55 -0.03
CA ALA A 138 -7.17 0.20 1.21
C ALA A 138 -7.54 -0.69 2.41
N ALA A 139 -8.53 -1.56 2.28
CA ALA A 139 -8.93 -2.50 3.31
C ALA A 139 -7.83 -3.52 3.62
N ALA A 140 -7.19 -4.08 2.58
CA ALA A 140 -6.08 -5.02 2.73
C ALA A 140 -4.89 -4.37 3.45
N PHE A 141 -4.54 -3.12 3.10
CA PHE A 141 -3.45 -2.41 3.77
C PHE A 141 -3.78 -2.01 5.20
N CYS A 142 -5.03 -1.74 5.53
CA CYS A 142 -5.44 -1.64 6.94
C CYS A 142 -5.18 -2.95 7.70
N MET A 143 -5.41 -4.10 7.08
CA MET A 143 -5.08 -5.41 7.67
C MET A 143 -3.57 -5.62 7.80
N TYR A 144 -2.79 -5.43 6.71
CA TYR A 144 -1.34 -5.64 6.72
C TYR A 144 -0.63 -4.73 7.73
N ASN A 145 -1.00 -3.45 7.78
CA ASN A 145 -0.40 -2.52 8.73
C ASN A 145 -0.65 -2.95 10.18
N ARG A 146 -1.89 -3.35 10.51
CA ARG A 146 -2.22 -3.84 11.86
C ARG A 146 -1.53 -5.15 12.19
N TYR A 147 -1.27 -6.00 11.21
CA TYR A 147 -0.53 -7.24 11.40
C TYR A 147 0.94 -6.97 11.75
N VAL A 148 1.60 -6.07 11.00
CA VAL A 148 2.99 -5.63 11.23
C VAL A 148 3.13 -4.94 12.59
N ASP A 149 2.30 -3.92 12.84
CA ASP A 149 2.41 -3.06 14.02
C ASP A 149 1.91 -3.78 15.27
N GLY A 150 0.83 -4.57 15.16
CA GLY A 150 0.26 -5.34 16.27
C GLY A 150 1.19 -6.43 16.80
N LEU A 151 2.15 -6.90 16.00
CA LEU A 151 3.17 -7.86 16.41
C LEU A 151 4.54 -7.21 16.65
N ALA A 152 4.62 -5.89 16.59
CA ALA A 152 5.82 -5.09 16.85
C ALA A 152 7.06 -5.58 16.09
N THR A 153 6.90 -5.91 14.81
CA THR A 153 8.04 -6.31 13.97
C THR A 153 8.97 -5.12 13.74
N TRP A 154 10.27 -5.38 13.63
CA TRP A 154 11.25 -4.31 13.43
C TRP A 154 11.20 -3.76 12.00
N ALA A 155 11.56 -2.49 11.84
CA ALA A 155 11.65 -1.79 10.57
C ALA A 155 13.09 -1.30 10.37
N PRO A 156 13.67 -1.41 9.15
CA PRO A 156 14.99 -0.84 8.87
C PRO A 156 15.05 0.66 9.17
N GLU A 157 16.16 1.12 9.70
CA GLU A 157 16.41 2.55 9.90
C GLU A 157 17.07 3.18 8.67
N ASP A 158 17.82 2.37 7.89
CA ASP A 158 18.50 2.83 6.69
C ASP A 158 17.52 2.93 5.50
N PRO A 159 17.36 4.12 4.90
CA PRO A 159 16.54 4.29 3.71
C PRO A 159 16.97 3.44 2.52
N ALA A 160 18.27 3.09 2.41
CA ALA A 160 18.78 2.25 1.32
C ALA A 160 18.16 0.84 1.35
N ALA A 161 17.90 0.30 2.53
CA ALA A 161 17.23 -1.00 2.66
C ALA A 161 15.81 -0.99 2.07
N TYR A 162 15.10 0.13 2.18
CA TYR A 162 13.77 0.27 1.57
C TYR A 162 13.85 0.44 0.07
N ASP A 163 14.89 1.11 -0.46
CA ASP A 163 15.09 1.21 -1.91
C ASP A 163 15.33 -0.17 -2.53
N GLU A 164 16.15 -1.02 -1.90
CA GLU A 164 16.35 -2.41 -2.32
C GLU A 164 15.04 -3.22 -2.28
N ILE A 165 14.25 -3.09 -1.21
CA ILE A 165 12.92 -3.73 -1.10
C ILE A 165 12.01 -3.23 -2.24
N GLY A 166 11.96 -1.92 -2.46
CA GLY A 166 11.12 -1.31 -3.49
C GLY A 166 11.52 -1.74 -4.90
N ALA A 167 12.82 -1.76 -5.21
CA ALA A 167 13.33 -2.24 -6.48
C ALA A 167 12.96 -3.72 -6.73
N HIS A 168 13.11 -4.56 -5.70
CA HIS A 168 12.71 -5.96 -5.77
C HIS A 168 11.20 -6.12 -6.03
N LEU A 169 10.36 -5.40 -5.27
CA LEU A 169 8.90 -5.45 -5.43
C LEU A 169 8.47 -4.94 -6.81
N ALA A 170 9.09 -3.89 -7.33
CA ALA A 170 8.79 -3.35 -8.65
C ALA A 170 9.12 -4.36 -9.76
N ALA A 171 10.26 -5.04 -9.65
CA ALA A 171 10.73 -5.99 -10.66
C ALA A 171 10.03 -7.35 -10.61
N ASN A 172 9.79 -7.89 -9.40
CA ASN A 172 9.35 -9.29 -9.19
C ASN A 172 7.92 -9.42 -8.65
N GLY A 173 7.33 -8.33 -8.15
CA GLY A 173 6.05 -8.37 -7.45
C GLY A 173 6.16 -9.08 -6.09
N TYR A 174 5.08 -9.74 -5.70
CA TYR A 174 4.88 -10.36 -4.38
C TYR A 174 4.92 -11.89 -4.43
N ARG A 175 5.37 -12.45 -5.55
CA ARG A 175 5.59 -13.89 -5.68
C ARG A 175 6.98 -14.20 -5.16
N GLY A 176 7.05 -14.78 -3.97
CA GLY A 176 8.28 -15.34 -3.42
C GLY A 176 8.64 -16.65 -4.08
#